data_b29b8c66e8fc205d0898a6a5b9803d4d
#
_entry.id   b29b8c66e8fc205d0898a6a5b9803d4d
#
_cell.length_a   1.000
_cell.length_b   1.000
_cell.length_c   1.000
_cell.angle_alpha   90.00
_cell.angle_beta   90.00
_cell.angle_gamma   90.00
#
_symmetry.space_group_name_H-M   'P 1'
#
loop_
_entity.id
_entity.type
_entity.pdbx_description
1 polymer ?
#
loop_
_entity_poly.entity_id
_entity_poly.type
_entity_poly.pdbx_seq_one_letter_code
_entity_poly.pdbx_strand_id
1 'polypeptide(L)'
;MSQSNKKRNLIGDNISFAYSLNKTIRGLVMRAMCLIRGRAKEVRTDLHRERIERILLVRATFRMGNSILATPAIFIFRRNFPHARIDFVGPPVSKSLFKNLPIDHYFSITRRFPNVLWAYFVLLNKIRYVGYDLAVDVSCSQSAMGSFIVGFSNARLRMGARGKWDYWFNIPITRPADTNKYQVLPAFLGTTGMETQKIFPLLTLSSEEKKEGRRRIETLIGGSQVPVVGVFVGGRHAKGKRWSMENFTQLITALQAQEIKVIVFFGPEEKKLIRFFRQSLGKNIPLVFEPSAIAFASMVSNCSLFITCDNGPMHLACALGVRTIAIFQNSDFNRWGPPADMAQIVYEPGGVSDKAVLKISLEELSCKVML
;
A
#
# COMPACT_ATOMS: atom_id res chain seq x y z
N MET A 1 5.13 -8.25 39.73
CA MET A 1 5.55 -7.67 38.39
C MET A 1 6.46 -8.59 37.55
N SER A 2 6.82 -9.81 37.95
CA SER A 2 7.91 -10.57 37.27
C SER A 2 7.46 -11.64 36.25
N GLN A 3 6.27 -12.24 36.36
CA GLN A 3 5.83 -13.32 35.44
C GLN A 3 5.26 -12.82 34.08
N SER A 4 4.64 -11.64 34.03
CA SER A 4 4.07 -11.07 32.82
C SER A 4 5.16 -10.61 31.83
N ASN A 5 6.28 -10.11 32.32
CA ASN A 5 7.41 -9.69 31.48
C ASN A 5 8.18 -10.89 30.89
N LYS A 6 8.32 -12.01 31.65
CA LYS A 6 8.96 -13.23 31.13
C LYS A 6 8.15 -13.88 29.99
N LYS A 7 6.82 -13.92 30.07
CA LYS A 7 5.95 -14.43 29.00
C LYS A 7 5.97 -13.54 27.75
N ARG A 8 6.06 -12.20 27.91
CA ARG A 8 6.18 -11.27 26.75
C ARG A 8 7.50 -11.43 26.02
N ASN A 9 8.60 -11.62 26.73
CA ASN A 9 9.92 -11.84 26.11
C ASN A 9 9.97 -13.19 25.37
N LEU A 10 9.47 -14.27 25.96
CA LEU A 10 9.42 -15.59 25.31
C LEU A 10 8.56 -15.63 24.04
N ILE A 11 7.45 -14.89 24.00
CA ILE A 11 6.62 -14.76 22.78
C ILE A 11 7.34 -13.90 21.72
N GLY A 12 8.01 -12.85 22.14
CA GLY A 12 8.82 -11.99 21.25
C GLY A 12 9.98 -12.76 20.62
N ASP A 13 10.70 -13.55 21.41
CA ASP A 13 11.84 -14.36 20.97
C ASP A 13 11.41 -15.50 20.05
N ASN A 14 10.29 -16.18 20.32
CA ASN A 14 9.73 -17.21 19.44
C ASN A 14 9.27 -16.64 18.08
N ILE A 15 8.68 -15.45 18.05
CA ILE A 15 8.27 -14.78 16.79
C ILE A 15 9.51 -14.34 16.01
N SER A 16 10.54 -13.84 16.68
CA SER A 16 11.82 -13.44 16.07
C SER A 16 12.55 -14.67 15.51
N PHE A 17 12.60 -15.75 16.24
CA PHE A 17 13.21 -17.02 15.83
C PHE A 17 12.48 -17.62 14.61
N ALA A 18 11.15 -17.72 14.66
CA ALA A 18 10.35 -18.22 13.53
C ALA A 18 10.50 -17.34 12.27
N TYR A 19 10.60 -16.01 12.43
CA TYR A 19 10.87 -15.10 11.32
C TYR A 19 12.27 -15.29 10.72
N SER A 20 13.29 -15.47 11.59
CA SER A 20 14.66 -15.72 11.18
C SER A 20 14.79 -17.07 10.48
N LEU A 21 14.19 -18.13 11.02
CA LEU A 21 14.16 -19.47 10.42
C LEU A 21 13.49 -19.46 9.03
N ASN A 22 12.34 -18.82 8.90
CA ASN A 22 11.66 -18.64 7.61
C ASN A 22 12.51 -17.87 6.57
N LYS A 23 13.29 -16.88 7.04
CA LYS A 23 14.20 -16.12 6.18
C LYS A 23 15.35 -17.01 5.69
N THR A 24 15.90 -17.84 6.55
CA THR A 24 17.00 -18.78 6.23
C THR A 24 16.53 -19.87 5.29
N ILE A 25 15.42 -20.56 5.59
CA ILE A 25 14.84 -21.60 4.74
C ILE A 25 14.55 -21.05 3.34
N ARG A 26 13.92 -19.88 3.24
CA ARG A 26 13.67 -19.23 1.96
C ARG A 26 14.96 -18.95 1.21
N GLY A 27 16.02 -18.52 1.92
CA GLY A 27 17.33 -18.27 1.33
C GLY A 27 17.94 -19.54 0.75
N LEU A 28 17.86 -20.66 1.47
CA LEU A 28 18.35 -21.96 1.01
C LEU A 28 17.57 -22.46 -0.21
N VAL A 29 16.26 -22.41 -0.18
CA VAL A 29 15.40 -22.79 -1.30
C VAL A 29 15.73 -21.96 -2.55
N MET A 30 15.85 -20.65 -2.43
CA MET A 30 16.20 -19.79 -3.57
C MET A 30 17.58 -20.10 -4.16
N ARG A 31 18.57 -20.43 -3.29
CA ARG A 31 19.91 -20.83 -3.74
C ARG A 31 19.88 -22.18 -4.44
N ALA A 32 19.20 -23.19 -3.87
CA ALA A 32 19.05 -24.50 -4.50
C ALA A 32 18.38 -24.40 -5.87
N MET A 33 17.32 -23.61 -5.99
CA MET A 33 16.66 -23.35 -7.28
C MET A 33 17.58 -22.63 -8.27
N CYS A 34 18.45 -21.73 -7.79
CA CYS A 34 19.43 -21.07 -8.63
C CYS A 34 20.50 -22.04 -9.12
N LEU A 35 20.93 -23.02 -8.31
CA LEU A 35 21.84 -24.07 -8.72
C LEU A 35 21.24 -24.97 -9.81
N ILE A 36 19.95 -25.28 -9.70
CA ILE A 36 19.25 -26.13 -10.68
C ILE A 36 19.00 -25.39 -12.02
N ARG A 37 18.55 -24.14 -11.96
CA ARG A 37 18.16 -23.37 -13.15
C ARG A 37 19.29 -22.53 -13.75
N GLY A 38 20.33 -22.25 -12.98
CA GLY A 38 21.36 -21.28 -13.32
C GLY A 38 20.91 -19.83 -13.13
N ARG A 39 21.84 -18.90 -13.31
CA ARG A 39 21.57 -17.47 -13.37
C ARG A 39 21.19 -17.03 -14.76
N ALA A 40 20.29 -16.07 -14.87
CA ALA A 40 19.98 -15.45 -16.16
C ALA A 40 21.21 -14.67 -16.68
N LYS A 41 21.48 -14.79 -17.98
CA LYS A 41 22.46 -13.95 -18.65
C LYS A 41 21.87 -12.55 -18.82
N GLU A 42 22.61 -11.50 -18.43
CA GLU A 42 22.17 -10.12 -18.59
C GLU A 42 22.09 -9.75 -20.08
N VAL A 43 21.02 -9.04 -20.41
CA VAL A 43 20.76 -8.50 -21.75
C VAL A 43 20.71 -6.98 -21.64
N ARG A 44 21.48 -6.31 -22.50
CA ARG A 44 21.36 -4.86 -22.70
C ARG A 44 20.43 -4.63 -23.89
N THR A 45 19.25 -4.11 -23.61
CA THR A 45 18.28 -3.82 -24.66
C THR A 45 17.54 -2.53 -24.35
N ASP A 46 17.14 -1.84 -25.38
CA ASP A 46 16.21 -0.73 -25.33
C ASP A 46 14.79 -1.30 -25.44
N LEU A 47 14.00 -1.17 -24.37
CA LEU A 47 12.65 -1.73 -24.33
C LEU A 47 11.72 -1.17 -25.42
N HIS A 48 11.95 0.06 -25.90
CA HIS A 48 11.16 0.66 -26.98
C HIS A 48 11.43 0.04 -28.36
N ARG A 49 12.60 -0.61 -28.53
CA ARG A 49 12.94 -1.33 -29.77
C ARG A 49 12.49 -2.79 -29.76
N GLU A 50 12.03 -3.27 -28.59
CA GLU A 50 11.56 -4.64 -28.44
C GLU A 50 10.06 -4.72 -28.78
N ARG A 51 9.67 -5.78 -29.46
CA ARG A 51 8.25 -6.10 -29.62
C ARG A 51 7.72 -6.63 -28.30
N ILE A 52 6.96 -5.79 -27.57
CA ILE A 52 6.35 -6.08 -26.26
C ILE A 52 4.84 -5.94 -26.40
N GLU A 53 4.16 -7.07 -26.45
CA GLU A 53 2.70 -7.15 -26.57
C GLU A 53 2.04 -7.62 -25.26
N ARG A 54 2.79 -8.30 -24.37
CA ARG A 54 2.27 -8.87 -23.13
C ARG A 54 3.22 -8.61 -21.97
N ILE A 55 2.73 -7.89 -20.96
CA ILE A 55 3.51 -7.45 -19.81
C ILE A 55 2.91 -8.02 -18.54
N LEU A 56 3.75 -8.61 -17.69
CA LEU A 56 3.40 -9.07 -16.35
C LEU A 56 4.05 -8.16 -15.30
N LEU A 57 3.24 -7.45 -14.53
CA LEU A 57 3.71 -6.66 -13.38
C LEU A 57 3.53 -7.47 -12.10
N VAL A 58 4.58 -7.63 -11.31
CA VAL A 58 4.57 -8.47 -10.12
C VAL A 58 4.86 -7.62 -8.87
N ARG A 59 3.89 -7.57 -7.94
CA ARG A 59 4.06 -6.98 -6.62
C ARG A 59 3.78 -8.02 -5.53
N ALA A 60 4.76 -8.86 -5.24
CA ALA A 60 4.64 -9.94 -4.27
C ALA A 60 4.68 -9.44 -2.82
N THR A 61 3.64 -8.75 -2.40
CA THR A 61 3.41 -8.25 -1.03
C THR A 61 2.03 -8.65 -0.54
N PHE A 62 1.79 -8.58 0.77
CA PHE A 62 0.47 -8.80 1.38
C PHE A 62 -0.03 -7.55 2.13
N ARG A 63 0.58 -6.40 1.84
CA ARG A 63 0.23 -5.11 2.45
C ARG A 63 -0.43 -4.22 1.40
N MET A 64 -1.63 -3.75 1.71
CA MET A 64 -2.41 -2.86 0.84
C MET A 64 -1.59 -1.62 0.42
N GLY A 65 -1.01 -0.88 1.36
CA GLY A 65 -0.23 0.33 1.06
C GLY A 65 0.93 0.07 0.11
N ASN A 66 1.67 -1.05 0.26
CA ASN A 66 2.75 -1.39 -0.67
C ASN A 66 2.23 -1.73 -2.09
N SER A 67 1.01 -2.24 -2.21
CA SER A 67 0.40 -2.48 -3.53
C SER A 67 -0.02 -1.17 -4.18
N ILE A 68 -0.59 -0.26 -3.41
CA ILE A 68 -0.98 1.08 -3.89
C ILE A 68 0.25 1.84 -4.39
N LEU A 69 1.36 1.80 -3.66
CA LEU A 69 2.64 2.41 -4.08
C LEU A 69 3.24 1.77 -5.34
N ALA A 70 2.70 0.66 -5.84
CA ALA A 70 3.11 0.04 -7.10
C ALA A 70 2.21 0.42 -8.29
N THR A 71 1.10 1.14 -8.07
CA THR A 71 0.19 1.56 -9.16
C THR A 71 0.85 2.44 -10.22
N PRO A 72 1.86 3.30 -9.92
CA PRO A 72 2.57 4.04 -10.95
C PRO A 72 3.12 3.16 -12.08
N ALA A 73 3.54 1.92 -11.79
CA ALA A 73 4.02 1.01 -12.83
C ALA A 73 2.93 0.73 -13.88
N ILE A 74 1.67 0.56 -13.47
CA ILE A 74 0.56 0.29 -14.39
C ILE A 74 0.43 1.44 -15.41
N PHE A 75 0.45 2.67 -14.92
CA PHE A 75 0.31 3.86 -15.78
C PHE A 75 1.57 4.10 -16.64
N ILE A 76 2.77 3.87 -16.07
CA ILE A 76 4.02 3.98 -16.83
C ILE A 76 4.03 2.97 -17.98
N PHE A 77 3.74 1.70 -17.70
CA PHE A 77 3.72 0.68 -18.75
C PHE A 77 2.61 0.91 -19.77
N ARG A 78 1.42 1.35 -19.37
CA ARG A 78 0.34 1.69 -20.29
C ARG A 78 0.68 2.88 -21.18
N ARG A 79 1.38 3.89 -20.65
CA ARG A 79 1.85 5.05 -21.42
C ARG A 79 2.90 4.67 -22.47
N ASN A 80 3.88 3.87 -22.08
CA ASN A 80 4.99 3.48 -22.97
C ASN A 80 4.63 2.33 -23.92
N PHE A 81 3.63 1.51 -23.58
CA PHE A 81 3.15 0.37 -24.37
C PHE A 81 1.61 0.38 -24.41
N PRO A 82 0.99 1.32 -25.18
CA PRO A 82 -0.45 1.57 -25.11
C PRO A 82 -1.29 0.37 -25.57
N HIS A 83 -0.78 -0.46 -26.46
CA HIS A 83 -1.47 -1.62 -27.03
C HIS A 83 -1.11 -2.94 -26.35
N ALA A 84 -0.15 -2.95 -25.43
CA ALA A 84 0.24 -4.17 -24.74
C ALA A 84 -0.84 -4.63 -23.75
N ARG A 85 -1.06 -5.94 -23.66
CA ARG A 85 -1.77 -6.53 -22.54
C ARG A 85 -0.94 -6.39 -21.27
N ILE A 86 -1.51 -5.83 -20.20
CA ILE A 86 -0.85 -5.62 -18.91
C ILE A 86 -1.61 -6.40 -17.84
N ASP A 87 -0.99 -7.45 -17.33
CA ASP A 87 -1.52 -8.24 -16.23
C ASP A 87 -0.75 -7.93 -14.95
N PHE A 88 -1.44 -8.00 -13.80
CA PHE A 88 -0.86 -7.69 -12.51
C PHE A 88 -0.96 -8.87 -11.54
N VAL A 89 0.15 -9.17 -10.83
CA VAL A 89 0.20 -10.14 -9.73
C VAL A 89 0.32 -9.40 -8.40
N GLY A 90 -0.63 -9.61 -7.51
CA GLY A 90 -0.64 -8.97 -6.20
C GLY A 90 -1.50 -9.68 -5.14
N PRO A 91 -1.67 -9.10 -3.95
CA PRO A 91 -2.46 -9.69 -2.88
C PRO A 91 -3.97 -9.59 -3.13
N PRO A 92 -4.80 -10.50 -2.58
CA PRO A 92 -6.25 -10.47 -2.76
C PRO A 92 -6.90 -9.14 -2.36
N VAL A 93 -6.40 -8.48 -1.32
CA VAL A 93 -6.94 -7.20 -0.82
C VAL A 93 -6.89 -6.08 -1.87
N SER A 94 -5.91 -6.12 -2.76
CA SER A 94 -5.77 -5.09 -3.81
C SER A 94 -6.56 -5.41 -5.08
N LYS A 95 -7.09 -6.63 -5.23
CA LYS A 95 -7.82 -7.02 -6.44
C LYS A 95 -9.04 -6.11 -6.69
N SER A 96 -9.83 -5.85 -5.65
CA SER A 96 -11.00 -4.97 -5.74
C SER A 96 -10.63 -3.50 -5.96
N LEU A 97 -9.53 -3.04 -5.36
CA LEU A 97 -9.03 -1.67 -5.53
C LEU A 97 -8.48 -1.39 -6.92
N PHE A 98 -7.97 -2.42 -7.61
CA PHE A 98 -7.32 -2.29 -8.91
C PHE A 98 -8.25 -2.59 -10.09
N LYS A 99 -9.52 -2.94 -9.85
CA LYS A 99 -10.44 -3.36 -10.92
C LYS A 99 -10.74 -2.27 -11.95
N ASN A 100 -10.61 -0.99 -11.57
CA ASN A 100 -10.83 0.16 -12.46
C ASN A 100 -9.51 0.76 -12.97
N LEU A 101 -8.35 0.12 -12.71
CA LEU A 101 -7.08 0.54 -13.27
C LEU A 101 -6.87 -0.06 -14.67
N PRO A 102 -6.04 0.53 -15.53
CA PRO A 102 -5.83 0.07 -16.89
C PRO A 102 -4.96 -1.21 -16.97
N ILE A 103 -5.42 -2.27 -16.31
CA ILE A 103 -4.87 -3.64 -16.36
C ILE A 103 -5.90 -4.58 -16.98
N ASP A 104 -5.42 -5.61 -17.69
CA ASP A 104 -6.28 -6.54 -18.39
C ASP A 104 -6.67 -7.73 -17.50
N HIS A 105 -5.76 -8.19 -16.64
CA HIS A 105 -6.06 -9.26 -15.70
C HIS A 105 -5.31 -9.10 -14.37
N TYR A 106 -5.92 -9.58 -13.27
CA TYR A 106 -5.34 -9.56 -11.94
C TYR A 106 -5.21 -10.98 -11.37
N PHE A 107 -3.98 -11.42 -11.14
CA PHE A 107 -3.67 -12.68 -10.47
C PHE A 107 -3.45 -12.44 -8.96
N SER A 108 -4.19 -13.15 -8.13
CA SER A 108 -4.02 -13.08 -6.68
C SER A 108 -3.01 -14.10 -6.18
N ILE A 109 -2.07 -13.65 -5.34
CA ILE A 109 -1.18 -14.53 -4.59
C ILE A 109 -1.80 -14.91 -3.25
N THR A 110 -1.47 -16.08 -2.69
CA THR A 110 -1.97 -16.54 -1.41
C THR A 110 -0.85 -16.92 -0.44
N ARG A 111 -1.17 -16.91 0.86
CA ARG A 111 -0.31 -17.45 1.93
C ARG A 111 -1.01 -18.57 2.72
N ARG A 112 -2.19 -18.99 2.30
CA ARG A 112 -2.96 -19.98 3.05
C ARG A 112 -2.28 -21.35 2.94
N PHE A 113 -1.77 -21.82 4.06
CA PHE A 113 -1.27 -23.18 4.24
C PHE A 113 -2.49 -24.14 4.43
N PRO A 114 -2.45 -25.40 3.97
CA PRO A 114 -1.30 -26.10 3.42
C PRO A 114 -1.13 -25.91 1.89
N ASN A 115 -2.10 -25.38 1.19
CA ASN A 115 -2.17 -25.35 -0.27
C ASN A 115 -1.31 -24.27 -0.95
N VAL A 116 -0.41 -23.61 -0.23
CA VAL A 116 0.39 -22.51 -0.77
C VAL A 116 1.27 -22.92 -1.95
N LEU A 117 1.93 -24.07 -1.89
CA LEU A 117 2.78 -24.57 -2.98
C LEU A 117 1.96 -24.88 -4.23
N TRP A 118 0.82 -25.55 -4.06
CA TRP A 118 -0.11 -25.84 -5.15
C TRP A 118 -0.65 -24.56 -5.78
N ALA A 119 -1.03 -23.59 -4.98
CA ALA A 119 -1.51 -22.29 -5.47
C ALA A 119 -0.46 -21.55 -6.30
N TYR A 120 0.82 -21.59 -5.90
CA TYR A 120 1.90 -21.01 -6.70
C TYR A 120 2.18 -21.83 -7.97
N PHE A 121 2.08 -23.15 -7.94
CA PHE A 121 2.18 -23.98 -9.12
C PHE A 121 1.08 -23.63 -10.14
N VAL A 122 -0.17 -23.56 -9.69
CA VAL A 122 -1.31 -23.16 -10.54
C VAL A 122 -1.13 -21.74 -11.08
N LEU A 123 -0.69 -20.80 -10.24
CA LEU A 123 -0.40 -19.43 -10.65
C LEU A 123 0.66 -19.39 -11.76
N LEU A 124 1.78 -20.06 -11.57
CA LEU A 124 2.87 -20.08 -12.56
C LEU A 124 2.44 -20.73 -13.87
N ASN A 125 1.64 -21.79 -13.84
CA ASN A 125 1.13 -22.40 -15.07
C ASN A 125 0.20 -21.44 -15.82
N LYS A 126 -0.69 -20.72 -15.12
CA LYS A 126 -1.52 -19.67 -15.74
C LYS A 126 -0.68 -18.56 -16.37
N ILE A 127 0.34 -18.08 -15.65
CA ILE A 127 1.26 -17.05 -16.13
C ILE A 127 2.00 -17.52 -17.38
N ARG A 128 2.54 -18.76 -17.36
CA ARG A 128 3.26 -19.33 -18.51
C ARG A 128 2.38 -19.53 -19.73
N TYR A 129 1.13 -19.93 -19.52
CA TYR A 129 0.16 -20.11 -20.60
C TYR A 129 -0.11 -18.82 -21.38
N VAL A 130 -0.10 -17.66 -20.71
CA VAL A 130 -0.28 -16.36 -21.37
C VAL A 130 0.90 -16.02 -22.29
N GLY A 131 2.13 -16.40 -21.93
CA GLY A 131 3.33 -16.17 -22.73
C GLY A 131 3.72 -14.69 -22.77
N TYR A 132 4.23 -14.16 -21.66
CA TYR A 132 4.64 -12.75 -21.55
C TYR A 132 5.96 -12.47 -22.26
N ASP A 133 6.05 -11.32 -22.91
CA ASP A 133 7.30 -10.81 -23.48
C ASP A 133 8.18 -10.19 -22.38
N LEU A 134 7.54 -9.48 -21.45
CA LEU A 134 8.19 -8.79 -20.35
C LEU A 134 7.51 -9.12 -19.01
N ALA A 135 8.29 -9.54 -18.02
CA ALA A 135 7.84 -9.65 -16.63
C ALA A 135 8.69 -8.77 -15.71
N VAL A 136 8.05 -8.02 -14.82
CA VAL A 136 8.70 -6.98 -14.01
C VAL A 136 8.38 -7.15 -12.54
N ASP A 137 9.39 -7.25 -11.67
CA ASP A 137 9.21 -7.07 -10.22
C ASP A 137 9.19 -5.57 -9.88
N VAL A 138 7.99 -5.03 -9.73
CA VAL A 138 7.76 -3.61 -9.39
C VAL A 138 7.94 -3.29 -7.90
N SER A 139 8.59 -4.15 -7.14
CA SER A 139 8.85 -3.90 -5.72
C SER A 139 9.94 -2.86 -5.47
N CYS A 140 10.80 -2.61 -6.46
CA CYS A 140 12.01 -1.77 -6.35
C CYS A 140 12.86 -2.13 -5.13
N SER A 141 12.85 -3.39 -4.71
CA SER A 141 13.53 -3.89 -3.52
C SER A 141 13.88 -5.37 -3.67
N GLN A 142 14.63 -5.90 -2.73
CA GLN A 142 15.00 -7.31 -2.71
C GLN A 142 13.81 -8.20 -2.33
N SER A 143 13.02 -8.62 -3.33
CA SER A 143 11.86 -9.49 -3.16
C SER A 143 12.15 -10.89 -3.69
N ALA A 144 12.40 -11.85 -2.80
CA ALA A 144 12.60 -13.23 -3.18
C ALA A 144 11.38 -13.82 -3.93
N MET A 145 10.17 -13.48 -3.48
CA MET A 145 8.95 -13.96 -4.12
C MET A 145 8.69 -13.28 -5.48
N GLY A 146 8.97 -11.97 -5.58
CA GLY A 146 8.90 -11.25 -6.86
C GLY A 146 9.89 -11.84 -7.87
N SER A 147 11.15 -12.01 -7.45
CA SER A 147 12.19 -12.65 -8.27
C SER A 147 11.79 -14.08 -8.71
N PHE A 148 11.20 -14.87 -7.81
CA PHE A 148 10.72 -16.21 -8.12
C PHE A 148 9.61 -16.18 -9.19
N ILE A 149 8.56 -15.38 -8.99
CA ILE A 149 7.45 -15.32 -9.95
C ILE A 149 7.93 -14.82 -11.31
N VAL A 150 8.70 -13.74 -11.35
CA VAL A 150 9.27 -13.20 -12.59
C VAL A 150 10.23 -14.18 -13.23
N GLY A 151 11.11 -14.79 -12.44
CA GLY A 151 12.09 -15.78 -12.92
C GLY A 151 11.46 -17.01 -13.57
N PHE A 152 10.33 -17.48 -13.03
CA PHE A 152 9.64 -18.67 -13.48
C PHE A 152 8.42 -18.40 -14.38
N SER A 153 8.20 -17.14 -14.78
CA SER A 153 7.12 -16.74 -15.70
C SER A 153 7.32 -17.22 -17.14
N ASN A 154 8.51 -17.63 -17.54
CA ASN A 154 8.96 -17.87 -18.92
C ASN A 154 8.93 -16.61 -19.81
N ALA A 155 8.80 -15.43 -19.25
CA ALA A 155 8.94 -14.19 -20.03
C ALA A 155 10.36 -14.10 -20.65
N ARG A 156 10.43 -13.62 -21.89
CA ARG A 156 11.69 -13.40 -22.61
C ARG A 156 12.55 -12.36 -21.88
N LEU A 157 11.95 -11.25 -21.51
CA LEU A 157 12.57 -10.16 -20.74
C LEU A 157 12.08 -10.20 -19.29
N ARG A 158 12.99 -10.21 -18.34
CA ARG A 158 12.69 -10.32 -16.92
C ARG A 158 13.45 -9.24 -16.16
N MET A 159 12.69 -8.26 -15.65
CA MET A 159 13.21 -7.05 -15.06
C MET A 159 12.96 -6.98 -13.55
N GLY A 160 13.90 -6.46 -12.80
CA GLY A 160 13.75 -6.23 -11.36
C GLY A 160 14.98 -5.60 -10.73
N ALA A 161 14.94 -5.33 -9.43
CA ALA A 161 16.03 -4.68 -8.71
C ALA A 161 17.27 -5.58 -8.60
N ARG A 162 18.44 -5.05 -8.99
CA ARG A 162 19.74 -5.70 -8.80
C ARG A 162 20.00 -5.97 -7.32
N GLY A 163 20.59 -7.13 -7.02
CA GLY A 163 21.04 -7.48 -5.68
C GLY A 163 20.84 -8.96 -5.33
N LYS A 164 20.60 -9.27 -4.05
CA LYS A 164 20.62 -10.63 -3.49
C LYS A 164 19.73 -11.65 -4.22
N TRP A 165 18.60 -11.21 -4.78
CA TRP A 165 17.58 -12.09 -5.37
C TRP A 165 17.39 -11.86 -6.88
N ASP A 166 18.38 -11.31 -7.59
CA ASP A 166 18.33 -11.01 -9.01
C ASP A 166 18.68 -12.20 -9.94
N TYR A 167 18.77 -13.39 -9.40
CA TYR A 167 19.26 -14.60 -10.09
C TYR A 167 18.67 -14.80 -11.48
N TRP A 168 17.40 -14.48 -11.66
CA TRP A 168 16.67 -14.78 -12.89
C TRP A 168 16.26 -13.54 -13.68
N PHE A 169 16.65 -12.35 -13.23
CA PHE A 169 16.49 -11.13 -14.01
C PHE A 169 17.57 -11.05 -15.08
N ASN A 170 17.17 -10.95 -16.35
CA ASN A 170 18.11 -10.63 -17.41
C ASN A 170 18.20 -9.12 -17.70
N ILE A 171 17.33 -8.33 -17.06
CA ILE A 171 17.42 -6.86 -17.01
C ILE A 171 17.42 -6.44 -15.52
N PRO A 172 18.54 -6.67 -14.78
CA PRO A 172 18.66 -6.22 -13.41
C PRO A 172 18.98 -4.73 -13.35
N ILE A 173 18.10 -3.96 -12.66
CA ILE A 173 18.23 -2.50 -12.56
C ILE A 173 18.80 -2.10 -11.21
N THR A 174 19.80 -1.24 -11.21
CA THR A 174 20.32 -0.61 -10.00
C THR A 174 19.29 0.36 -9.44
N ARG A 175 18.89 0.14 -8.20
CA ARG A 175 17.89 0.98 -7.55
C ARG A 175 18.50 2.34 -7.24
N PRO A 176 17.78 3.47 -7.51
CA PRO A 176 18.20 4.78 -7.03
C PRO A 176 18.37 4.79 -5.50
N ALA A 177 19.43 5.43 -5.00
CA ALA A 177 19.64 5.61 -3.57
C ALA A 177 18.59 6.55 -2.97
N ASP A 178 18.29 6.38 -1.69
CA ASP A 178 17.53 7.29 -0.83
C ASP A 178 16.25 7.91 -1.42
N THR A 179 15.58 7.18 -2.30
CA THR A 179 14.35 7.68 -2.95
C THR A 179 13.12 7.40 -2.10
N ASN A 180 12.28 8.42 -1.95
CA ASN A 180 10.96 8.33 -1.34
C ASN A 180 10.08 7.25 -2.02
N LYS A 181 9.22 6.57 -1.27
CA LYS A 181 8.40 5.45 -1.77
C LYS A 181 7.35 5.84 -2.81
N TYR A 182 7.01 7.10 -2.91
CA TYR A 182 6.16 7.63 -3.98
C TYR A 182 6.94 7.87 -5.28
N GLN A 183 8.24 8.10 -5.19
CA GLN A 183 9.12 8.45 -6.32
C GLN A 183 10.01 7.29 -6.78
N VAL A 184 10.28 6.30 -5.90
CA VAL A 184 11.24 5.23 -6.18
C VAL A 184 10.89 4.42 -7.41
N LEU A 185 9.61 4.15 -7.68
CA LEU A 185 9.20 3.32 -8.80
C LEU A 185 9.29 4.08 -10.14
N PRO A 186 8.78 5.31 -10.28
CA PRO A 186 9.07 6.14 -11.45
C PRO A 186 10.57 6.31 -11.72
N ALA A 187 11.37 6.63 -10.70
CA ALA A 187 12.83 6.77 -10.84
C ALA A 187 13.50 5.47 -11.28
N PHE A 188 13.08 4.33 -10.71
CA PHE A 188 13.60 3.01 -11.07
C PHE A 188 13.28 2.64 -12.53
N LEU A 189 12.06 2.87 -12.99
CA LEU A 189 11.65 2.58 -14.35
C LEU A 189 12.22 3.60 -15.36
N GLY A 190 12.39 4.86 -14.96
CA GLY A 190 13.00 5.89 -15.80
C GLY A 190 14.43 5.57 -16.21
N THR A 191 15.18 4.77 -15.42
CA THR A 191 16.54 4.32 -15.81
C THR A 191 16.55 3.39 -17.03
N THR A 192 15.39 2.91 -17.48
CA THR A 192 15.26 2.07 -18.68
C THR A 192 14.80 2.84 -19.91
N GLY A 193 14.81 4.18 -19.85
CA GLY A 193 14.37 5.03 -20.94
C GLY A 193 12.87 5.28 -21.02
N MET A 194 12.06 4.66 -20.13
CA MET A 194 10.61 4.87 -20.12
C MET A 194 10.23 6.28 -19.65
N GLU A 195 9.16 6.81 -20.23
CA GLU A 195 8.55 8.06 -19.80
C GLU A 195 7.82 7.88 -18.47
N THR A 196 8.31 8.52 -17.39
CA THR A 196 7.83 8.33 -16.03
C THR A 196 7.41 9.60 -15.32
N GLN A 197 7.45 10.76 -16.00
CA GLN A 197 7.21 12.07 -15.38
C GLN A 197 5.77 12.22 -14.86
N LYS A 198 5.65 12.82 -13.67
CA LYS A 198 4.37 13.16 -13.00
C LYS A 198 3.41 11.98 -12.79
N ILE A 199 3.94 10.77 -12.59
CA ILE A 199 3.12 9.59 -12.30
C ILE A 199 3.28 9.22 -10.82
N PHE A 200 2.24 9.45 -10.03
CA PHE A 200 2.13 9.11 -8.62
C PHE A 200 1.16 7.94 -8.42
N PRO A 201 1.13 7.34 -7.21
CA PRO A 201 0.11 6.35 -6.87
C PRO A 201 -1.30 6.89 -7.07
N LEU A 202 -2.11 6.15 -7.82
CA LEU A 202 -3.48 6.53 -8.17
C LEU A 202 -4.40 5.31 -8.06
N LEU A 203 -5.61 5.55 -7.53
CA LEU A 203 -6.72 4.62 -7.52
C LEU A 203 -7.94 5.29 -8.15
N THR A 204 -8.68 4.53 -8.94
CA THR A 204 -9.91 5.01 -9.58
C THR A 204 -11.09 4.20 -9.05
N LEU A 205 -12.14 4.90 -8.63
CA LEU A 205 -13.42 4.33 -8.26
C LEU A 205 -14.44 4.60 -9.36
N SER A 206 -15.34 3.66 -9.60
CA SER A 206 -16.47 3.89 -10.50
C SER A 206 -17.46 4.91 -9.92
N SER A 207 -18.32 5.45 -10.77
CA SER A 207 -19.39 6.37 -10.33
C SER A 207 -20.32 5.73 -9.31
N GLU A 208 -20.62 4.44 -9.47
CA GLU A 208 -21.46 3.65 -8.55
C GLU A 208 -20.79 3.47 -7.21
N GLU A 209 -19.48 3.17 -7.20
CA GLU A 209 -18.70 3.03 -5.96
C GLU A 209 -18.64 4.35 -5.19
N LYS A 210 -18.43 5.47 -5.89
CA LYS A 210 -18.44 6.80 -5.26
C LYS A 210 -19.80 7.15 -4.70
N LYS A 211 -20.90 6.88 -5.43
CA LYS A 211 -22.28 7.09 -4.98
C LYS A 211 -22.60 6.24 -3.75
N GLU A 212 -22.24 4.97 -3.75
CA GLU A 212 -22.47 4.09 -2.60
C GLU A 212 -21.70 4.55 -1.36
N GLY A 213 -20.42 4.96 -1.54
CA GLY A 213 -19.63 5.56 -0.47
C GLY A 213 -20.29 6.81 0.11
N ARG A 214 -20.80 7.69 -0.75
CA ARG A 214 -21.53 8.91 -0.36
C ARG A 214 -22.78 8.56 0.43
N ARG A 215 -23.62 7.67 -0.08
CA ARG A 215 -24.85 7.23 0.60
C ARG A 215 -24.57 6.70 2.00
N ARG A 216 -23.52 5.90 2.17
CA ARG A 216 -23.11 5.37 3.49
C ARG A 216 -22.65 6.48 4.44
N ILE A 217 -21.87 7.44 3.95
CA ILE A 217 -21.46 8.61 4.74
C ILE A 217 -22.68 9.43 5.18
N GLU A 218 -23.57 9.78 4.25
CA GLU A 218 -24.79 10.55 4.54
C GLU A 218 -25.67 9.86 5.57
N THR A 219 -25.84 8.55 5.46
CA THR A 219 -26.59 7.75 6.46
C THR A 219 -25.95 7.85 7.85
N LEU A 220 -24.62 7.86 7.94
CA LEU A 220 -23.91 7.90 9.22
C LEU A 220 -23.95 9.28 9.89
N ILE A 221 -23.97 10.36 9.11
CA ILE A 221 -23.92 11.73 9.63
C ILE A 221 -25.28 12.43 9.67
N GLY A 222 -26.36 11.75 9.26
CA GLY A 222 -27.73 12.30 9.28
C GLY A 222 -28.07 13.19 8.08
N GLY A 223 -27.51 12.90 6.89
CA GLY A 223 -28.00 13.47 5.63
C GLY A 223 -27.64 14.94 5.37
N SER A 224 -26.39 15.35 5.50
CA SER A 224 -26.00 16.73 5.18
C SER A 224 -24.80 16.76 4.20
N GLN A 225 -24.77 17.79 3.33
CA GLN A 225 -23.65 18.11 2.44
C GLN A 225 -22.54 18.91 3.15
N VAL A 226 -22.29 18.64 4.42
CA VAL A 226 -21.22 19.31 5.17
C VAL A 226 -19.88 18.59 4.99
N PRO A 227 -18.76 19.30 5.14
CA PRO A 227 -17.45 18.68 5.13
C PRO A 227 -17.33 17.57 6.19
N VAL A 228 -16.85 16.39 5.77
CA VAL A 228 -16.67 15.23 6.63
C VAL A 228 -15.19 14.95 6.79
N VAL A 229 -14.74 14.85 8.04
CA VAL A 229 -13.39 14.42 8.39
C VAL A 229 -13.39 12.93 8.70
N GLY A 230 -12.67 12.15 7.91
CA GLY A 230 -12.39 10.75 8.21
C GLY A 230 -11.16 10.62 9.09
N VAL A 231 -11.26 9.90 10.21
CA VAL A 231 -10.12 9.63 11.10
C VAL A 231 -9.87 8.12 11.17
N PHE A 232 -8.71 7.67 10.74
CA PHE A 232 -8.32 6.26 10.88
C PHE A 232 -7.36 6.11 12.06
N VAL A 233 -7.81 5.45 13.12
CA VAL A 233 -7.08 5.33 14.40
C VAL A 233 -6.06 4.21 14.45
N GLY A 234 -5.70 3.65 13.29
CA GLY A 234 -4.77 2.55 13.17
C GLY A 234 -3.32 2.95 12.97
N GLY A 235 -2.45 2.00 13.25
CA GLY A 235 -1.01 2.10 13.06
C GLY A 235 -0.31 0.92 13.71
N ARG A 236 0.90 0.59 13.26
CA ARG A 236 1.68 -0.52 13.83
C ARG A 236 2.15 -0.19 15.25
N HIS A 237 1.37 -0.58 16.24
CA HIS A 237 1.71 -0.38 17.66
C HIS A 237 3.11 -0.93 18.01
N ALA A 238 3.44 -2.16 17.59
CA ALA A 238 4.74 -2.79 17.85
C ALA A 238 5.94 -2.05 17.22
N LYS A 239 5.71 -1.07 16.35
CA LYS A 239 6.74 -0.21 15.75
C LYS A 239 6.65 1.24 16.21
N GLY A 240 5.83 1.55 17.21
CA GLY A 240 5.62 2.91 17.68
C GLY A 240 5.05 3.88 16.64
N LYS A 241 4.37 3.37 15.60
CA LYS A 241 3.83 4.18 14.52
C LYS A 241 2.40 4.67 14.77
N ARG A 242 1.73 4.11 15.77
CA ARG A 242 0.37 4.50 16.11
C ARG A 242 0.41 5.66 17.09
N TRP A 243 -0.33 6.69 16.79
CA TRP A 243 -0.57 7.80 17.70
C TRP A 243 -1.36 7.32 18.93
N SER A 244 -1.28 8.01 20.06
CA SER A 244 -1.96 7.58 21.27
C SER A 244 -3.49 7.60 21.09
N MET A 245 -4.20 6.74 21.82
CA MET A 245 -5.67 6.71 21.75
C MET A 245 -6.25 7.97 22.41
N GLU A 246 -5.57 8.50 23.40
CA GLU A 246 -5.89 9.74 24.10
C GLU A 246 -5.84 10.93 23.14
N ASN A 247 -4.75 11.07 22.38
CA ASN A 247 -4.60 12.14 21.40
C ASN A 247 -5.65 12.05 20.28
N PHE A 248 -5.96 10.84 19.77
CA PHE A 248 -7.06 10.65 18.83
C PHE A 248 -8.39 11.09 19.41
N THR A 249 -8.68 10.73 20.69
CA THR A 249 -9.92 11.11 21.38
C THR A 249 -10.01 12.63 21.53
N GLN A 250 -8.93 13.28 21.97
CA GLN A 250 -8.87 14.74 22.14
C GLN A 250 -9.09 15.48 20.82
N LEU A 251 -8.39 15.05 19.75
CA LEU A 251 -8.57 15.60 18.42
C LEU A 251 -10.02 15.48 17.93
N ILE A 252 -10.60 14.28 18.03
CA ILE A 252 -11.98 14.02 17.57
C ILE A 252 -12.98 14.88 18.35
N THR A 253 -12.83 14.97 19.67
CA THR A 253 -13.68 15.81 20.52
C THR A 253 -13.53 17.29 20.17
N ALA A 254 -12.30 17.76 19.91
CA ALA A 254 -12.05 19.14 19.54
C ALA A 254 -12.63 19.49 18.15
N LEU A 255 -12.55 18.58 17.18
CA LEU A 255 -13.20 18.74 15.85
C LEU A 255 -14.72 18.84 15.98
N GLN A 256 -15.33 18.00 16.84
CA GLN A 256 -16.76 18.08 17.10
C GLN A 256 -17.19 19.39 17.77
N ALA A 257 -16.37 19.92 18.68
CA ALA A 257 -16.63 21.21 19.30
C ALA A 257 -16.65 22.39 18.31
N GLN A 258 -16.06 22.17 17.10
CA GLN A 258 -16.12 23.09 15.95
C GLN A 258 -17.23 22.70 14.97
N GLU A 259 -18.23 21.90 15.39
CA GLU A 259 -19.36 21.42 14.58
C GLU A 259 -18.98 20.61 13.34
N ILE A 260 -17.72 20.17 13.24
CA ILE A 260 -17.21 19.36 12.13
C ILE A 260 -17.70 17.93 12.28
N LYS A 261 -18.26 17.37 11.19
CA LYS A 261 -18.69 15.96 11.13
C LYS A 261 -17.48 15.03 11.03
N VAL A 262 -17.35 14.14 12.00
CA VAL A 262 -16.24 13.19 12.07
C VAL A 262 -16.73 11.74 11.96
N ILE A 263 -16.07 10.92 11.16
CA ILE A 263 -16.26 9.49 11.11
C ILE A 263 -14.95 8.81 11.50
N VAL A 264 -15.00 7.90 12.46
CA VAL A 264 -13.82 7.15 12.93
C VAL A 264 -13.78 5.77 12.29
N PHE A 265 -12.71 5.49 11.56
CA PHE A 265 -12.51 4.25 10.84
C PHE A 265 -11.54 3.31 11.57
N PHE A 266 -11.87 2.01 11.50
CA PHE A 266 -11.06 0.93 12.06
C PHE A 266 -10.78 -0.14 11.01
N GLY A 267 -9.54 -0.63 11.00
CA GLY A 267 -9.14 -1.81 10.23
C GLY A 267 -9.28 -3.11 11.05
N PRO A 268 -8.96 -4.27 10.44
CA PRO A 268 -9.02 -5.56 11.13
C PRO A 268 -8.13 -5.63 12.38
N GLU A 269 -6.98 -4.95 12.37
CA GLU A 269 -6.05 -4.92 13.53
C GLU A 269 -6.58 -4.02 14.66
N GLU A 270 -7.44 -3.03 14.34
CA GLU A 270 -7.99 -2.03 15.25
C GLU A 270 -9.37 -2.39 15.82
N LYS A 271 -9.98 -3.50 15.38
CA LYS A 271 -11.33 -3.91 15.84
C LYS A 271 -11.48 -3.92 17.38
N LYS A 272 -10.41 -4.27 18.10
CA LYS A 272 -10.38 -4.27 19.55
C LYS A 272 -10.47 -2.88 20.18
N LEU A 273 -10.15 -1.83 19.44
CA LEU A 273 -10.17 -0.45 19.92
C LEU A 273 -11.56 0.17 19.87
N ILE A 274 -12.51 -0.39 19.12
CA ILE A 274 -13.87 0.13 18.96
C ILE A 274 -14.54 0.33 20.33
N ARG A 275 -14.37 -0.62 21.24
CA ARG A 275 -14.96 -0.53 22.59
C ARG A 275 -14.42 0.70 23.36
N PHE A 276 -13.12 0.94 23.31
CA PHE A 276 -12.49 2.10 23.93
C PHE A 276 -13.05 3.40 23.37
N PHE A 277 -13.04 3.56 22.05
CA PHE A 277 -13.55 4.79 21.43
C PHE A 277 -15.06 4.98 21.64
N ARG A 278 -15.84 3.91 21.69
CA ARG A 278 -17.28 4.00 22.03
C ARG A 278 -17.52 4.53 23.45
N GLN A 279 -16.69 4.12 24.39
CA GLN A 279 -16.76 4.60 25.77
C GLN A 279 -16.27 6.06 25.91
N SER A 280 -15.21 6.42 25.19
CA SER A 280 -14.59 7.75 25.30
C SER A 280 -15.33 8.83 24.50
N LEU A 281 -15.91 8.50 23.34
CA LEU A 281 -16.53 9.45 22.41
C LEU A 281 -18.08 9.43 22.44
N GLY A 282 -18.67 8.49 23.17
CA GLY A 282 -20.13 8.37 23.25
C GLY A 282 -20.77 7.78 21.98
N LYS A 283 -22.11 7.94 21.87
CA LYS A 283 -22.90 7.32 20.79
C LYS A 283 -23.01 8.17 19.52
N ASN A 284 -22.76 9.46 19.61
CA ASN A 284 -23.01 10.43 18.55
C ASN A 284 -21.97 10.41 17.42
N ILE A 285 -20.79 9.80 17.66
CA ILE A 285 -19.74 9.68 16.65
C ILE A 285 -19.87 8.33 15.94
N PRO A 286 -19.96 8.33 14.60
CA PRO A 286 -19.94 7.11 13.81
C PRO A 286 -18.59 6.40 13.95
N LEU A 287 -18.62 5.15 14.43
CA LEU A 287 -17.46 4.25 14.52
C LEU A 287 -17.62 3.15 13.48
N VAL A 288 -16.78 3.16 12.44
CA VAL A 288 -16.94 2.30 11.26
C VAL A 288 -15.83 1.27 11.20
N PHE A 289 -16.21 0.00 11.22
CA PHE A 289 -15.35 -1.12 10.84
C PHE A 289 -15.80 -1.66 9.49
N GLU A 290 -15.01 -1.42 8.45
CA GLU A 290 -15.31 -1.88 7.10
C GLU A 290 -14.21 -2.84 6.61
N PRO A 291 -14.47 -4.16 6.54
CA PRO A 291 -13.50 -5.15 6.09
C PRO A 291 -13.28 -5.17 4.57
N SER A 292 -14.22 -4.64 3.79
CA SER A 292 -14.10 -4.55 2.34
C SER A 292 -13.22 -3.37 1.95
N ALA A 293 -12.08 -3.63 1.30
CA ALA A 293 -11.15 -2.58 0.89
C ALA A 293 -11.78 -1.58 -0.08
N ILE A 294 -12.67 -2.04 -0.99
CA ILE A 294 -13.34 -1.15 -1.95
C ILE A 294 -14.42 -0.31 -1.27
N ALA A 295 -15.21 -0.89 -0.35
CA ALA A 295 -16.20 -0.14 0.40
C ALA A 295 -15.56 0.90 1.33
N PHE A 296 -14.44 0.56 1.98
CA PHE A 296 -13.63 1.51 2.74
C PHE A 296 -13.11 2.64 1.84
N ALA A 297 -12.53 2.31 0.67
CA ALA A 297 -12.05 3.28 -0.29
C ALA A 297 -13.16 4.23 -0.77
N SER A 298 -14.36 3.67 -1.04
CA SER A 298 -15.54 4.45 -1.46
C SER A 298 -16.00 5.44 -0.39
N MET A 299 -15.96 5.07 0.87
CA MET A 299 -16.26 5.99 1.98
C MET A 299 -15.16 7.05 2.12
N VAL A 300 -13.88 6.65 2.14
CA VAL A 300 -12.75 7.58 2.25
C VAL A 300 -12.77 8.61 1.12
N SER A 301 -13.09 8.22 -0.12
CA SER A 301 -13.14 9.14 -1.27
C SER A 301 -14.20 10.24 -1.15
N ASN A 302 -15.14 10.10 -0.23
CA ASN A 302 -16.17 11.10 0.08
C ASN A 302 -15.86 11.91 1.35
N CYS A 303 -14.69 11.72 1.98
CA CYS A 303 -14.21 12.59 3.04
C CYS A 303 -13.58 13.86 2.44
N SER A 304 -13.83 15.01 3.08
CA SER A 304 -13.19 16.28 2.73
C SER A 304 -11.73 16.32 3.18
N LEU A 305 -11.45 15.67 4.30
CA LEU A 305 -10.13 15.53 4.89
C LEU A 305 -10.01 14.14 5.51
N PHE A 306 -8.83 13.53 5.41
CA PHE A 306 -8.56 12.24 6.02
C PHE A 306 -7.33 12.31 6.93
N ILE A 307 -7.49 11.95 8.21
CA ILE A 307 -6.43 12.04 9.22
C ILE A 307 -6.01 10.62 9.61
N THR A 308 -4.72 10.32 9.55
CA THR A 308 -4.21 8.99 9.87
C THR A 308 -2.71 9.00 10.15
N CYS A 309 -2.18 7.92 10.72
CA CYS A 309 -0.74 7.69 10.86
C CYS A 309 -0.11 7.11 9.59
N ASP A 310 1.22 6.92 9.59
CA ASP A 310 1.96 6.18 8.53
C ASP A 310 1.50 4.71 8.43
N ASN A 311 0.54 4.47 7.58
CA ASN A 311 -0.10 3.16 7.37
C ASN A 311 -0.67 2.98 5.96
N GLY A 312 -1.33 1.84 5.70
CA GLY A 312 -1.97 1.56 4.40
C GLY A 312 -3.09 2.52 4.02
N PRO A 313 -4.02 2.86 4.91
CA PRO A 313 -5.06 3.89 4.72
C PRO A 313 -4.53 5.27 4.31
N MET A 314 -3.37 5.70 4.81
CA MET A 314 -2.72 6.94 4.34
C MET A 314 -2.45 6.89 2.83
N HIS A 315 -1.78 5.84 2.37
CA HIS A 315 -1.49 5.68 0.95
C HIS A 315 -2.77 5.53 0.10
N LEU A 316 -3.83 4.94 0.67
CA LEU A 316 -5.12 4.79 0.00
C LEU A 316 -5.79 6.16 -0.18
N ALA A 317 -5.88 6.97 0.87
CA ALA A 317 -6.49 8.29 0.80
C ALA A 317 -5.75 9.21 -0.19
N CYS A 318 -4.42 9.24 -0.14
CA CYS A 318 -3.60 9.97 -1.09
C CYS A 318 -3.83 9.51 -2.55
N ALA A 319 -3.87 8.19 -2.78
CA ALA A 319 -4.09 7.64 -4.12
C ALA A 319 -5.52 7.87 -4.66
N LEU A 320 -6.49 8.13 -3.79
CA LEU A 320 -7.86 8.55 -4.15
C LEU A 320 -7.99 10.06 -4.36
N GLY A 321 -6.92 10.83 -4.18
CA GLY A 321 -6.94 12.29 -4.27
C GLY A 321 -7.61 12.98 -3.07
N VAL A 322 -7.76 12.28 -1.93
CA VAL A 322 -8.32 12.86 -0.71
C VAL A 322 -7.22 13.59 0.04
N ARG A 323 -7.44 14.88 0.34
CA ARG A 323 -6.49 15.65 1.16
C ARG A 323 -6.27 14.94 2.49
N THR A 324 -5.02 14.70 2.85
CA THR A 324 -4.66 13.82 3.96
C THR A 324 -3.74 14.53 4.94
N ILE A 325 -4.01 14.39 6.24
CA ILE A 325 -3.04 14.72 7.30
C ILE A 325 -2.39 13.42 7.74
N ALA A 326 -1.08 13.34 7.53
CA ALA A 326 -0.27 12.16 7.78
C ALA A 326 0.57 12.36 9.06
N ILE A 327 0.17 11.70 10.15
CA ILE A 327 0.86 11.78 11.45
C ILE A 327 2.02 10.79 11.47
N PHE A 328 3.25 11.30 11.60
CA PHE A 328 4.45 10.51 11.72
C PHE A 328 4.98 10.53 13.15
N GLN A 329 5.13 9.35 13.76
CA GLN A 329 5.72 9.18 15.09
C GLN A 329 7.19 8.69 14.95
N ASN A 330 7.40 7.39 14.90
CA ASN A 330 8.72 6.75 14.84
C ASN A 330 9.02 6.18 13.45
N SER A 331 8.53 6.78 12.40
CA SER A 331 8.81 6.38 11.03
C SER A 331 9.47 7.50 10.23
N ASP A 332 10.32 7.10 9.31
CA ASP A 332 11.03 7.99 8.41
C ASP A 332 10.05 8.59 7.39
N PHE A 333 9.63 9.85 7.63
CA PHE A 333 8.72 10.57 6.74
C PHE A 333 9.37 10.94 5.40
N ASN A 334 10.68 11.13 5.35
CA ASN A 334 11.38 11.38 4.10
C ASN A 334 11.24 10.17 3.16
N ARG A 335 11.20 8.97 3.73
CA ARG A 335 11.08 7.72 2.98
C ARG A 335 9.63 7.34 2.66
N TRP A 336 8.69 7.56 3.57
CA TRP A 336 7.34 7.05 3.47
C TRP A 336 6.28 8.13 3.30
N GLY A 337 6.65 9.39 3.51
CA GLY A 337 5.75 10.52 3.41
C GLY A 337 5.25 10.73 1.98
N PRO A 338 3.96 11.02 1.82
CA PRO A 338 3.40 11.49 0.56
C PRO A 338 4.01 12.84 0.13
N PRO A 339 3.98 13.18 -1.16
CA PRO A 339 4.25 14.53 -1.63
C PRO A 339 3.32 15.58 -1.00
N ALA A 340 3.77 16.82 -0.91
CA ALA A 340 3.05 17.91 -0.22
C ALA A 340 1.70 18.26 -0.87
N ASP A 341 1.55 18.04 -2.17
CA ASP A 341 0.29 18.19 -2.90
C ASP A 341 -0.76 17.13 -2.55
N MET A 342 -0.33 15.96 -2.05
CA MET A 342 -1.22 14.88 -1.64
C MET A 342 -1.56 14.92 -0.15
N ALA A 343 -0.60 15.28 0.72
CA ALA A 343 -0.80 15.27 2.16
C ALA A 343 0.06 16.29 2.90
N GLN A 344 -0.49 16.80 4.01
CA GLN A 344 0.27 17.52 5.02
C GLN A 344 0.89 16.52 6.00
N ILE A 345 2.22 16.49 6.08
CA ILE A 345 2.94 15.66 7.05
C ILE A 345 3.05 16.43 8.37
N VAL A 346 2.66 15.77 9.46
CA VAL A 346 2.84 16.26 10.82
C VAL A 346 3.82 15.37 11.55
N TYR A 347 4.95 15.96 11.94
CA TYR A 347 6.00 15.32 12.72
C TYR A 347 6.55 16.29 13.73
N GLU A 348 6.62 15.88 15.00
CA GLU A 348 7.23 16.63 16.08
C GLU A 348 8.22 15.72 16.84
N PRO A 349 9.46 16.19 17.09
CA PRO A 349 10.37 15.49 17.97
C PRO A 349 9.76 15.32 19.37
N GLY A 350 9.70 14.10 19.88
CA GLY A 350 9.07 13.81 21.17
C GLY A 350 7.58 13.43 21.10
N GLY A 351 6.96 13.53 19.95
CA GLY A 351 5.59 13.08 19.68
C GLY A 351 4.65 14.21 19.26
N VAL A 352 3.84 13.93 18.26
CA VAL A 352 2.87 14.88 17.69
C VAL A 352 1.74 15.16 18.69
N SER A 353 1.44 16.43 18.93
CA SER A 353 0.34 16.86 19.80
C SER A 353 -1.00 16.86 19.05
N ASP A 354 -2.12 16.66 19.77
CA ASP A 354 -3.47 16.78 19.22
C ASP A 354 -3.77 18.22 18.76
N LYS A 355 -3.26 19.22 19.47
CA LYS A 355 -3.40 20.65 19.13
C LYS A 355 -2.74 21.00 17.79
N ALA A 356 -1.55 20.45 17.51
CA ALA A 356 -0.89 20.66 16.23
C ALA A 356 -1.70 20.08 15.08
N VAL A 357 -2.23 18.86 15.24
CA VAL A 357 -3.07 18.20 14.23
C VAL A 357 -4.39 18.95 14.05
N LEU A 358 -5.02 19.41 15.15
CA LEU A 358 -6.24 20.20 15.08
C LEU A 358 -6.05 21.51 14.31
N LYS A 359 -5.00 22.27 14.62
CA LYS A 359 -4.68 23.53 13.93
C LYS A 359 -4.58 23.31 12.41
N ILE A 360 -3.78 22.35 12.00
CA ILE A 360 -3.59 22.00 10.57
C ILE A 360 -4.92 21.53 9.96
N SER A 361 -5.74 20.78 10.70
CA SER A 361 -7.05 20.32 10.20
C SER A 361 -7.99 21.46 9.89
N LEU A 362 -8.03 22.48 10.75
CA LEU A 362 -8.88 23.66 10.56
C LEU A 362 -8.38 24.52 9.39
N GLU A 363 -7.07 24.70 9.25
CA GLU A 363 -6.46 25.39 8.12
C GLU A 363 -6.81 24.71 6.78
N GLU A 364 -6.67 23.39 6.70
CA GLU A 364 -6.98 22.61 5.50
C GLU A 364 -8.47 22.62 5.12
N LEU A 365 -9.36 22.64 6.12
CA LEU A 365 -10.81 22.72 5.87
C LEU A 365 -11.22 24.13 5.43
N SER A 366 -10.62 25.18 5.98
CA SER A 366 -10.91 26.58 5.62
C SER A 366 -10.49 26.89 4.18
N CYS A 367 -9.35 26.38 3.73
CA CYS A 367 -8.90 26.56 2.34
C CYS A 367 -9.87 25.96 1.30
N LYS A 368 -10.64 24.91 1.65
CA LYS A 368 -11.63 24.29 0.76
C LYS A 368 -12.95 25.03 0.65
N VAL A 369 -13.28 25.88 1.59
CA VAL A 369 -14.53 26.67 1.58
C VAL A 369 -14.39 27.91 0.66
N MET A 370 -13.15 28.28 0.31
CA MET A 370 -12.87 29.45 -0.55
C MET A 370 -12.67 29.09 -2.05
N LEU A 371 -12.70 27.81 -2.42
CA LEU A 371 -12.63 27.31 -3.81
C LEU A 371 -13.96 26.68 -4.22
#